data_58655963f90c1446f4ccf7625dc9ccf3
#
_entry.id   58655963f90c1446f4ccf7625dc9ccf3
#
_cell.length_a   1.000
_cell.length_b   1.000
_cell.length_c   1.000
_cell.angle_alpha   90.00
_cell.angle_beta   90.00
_cell.angle_gamma   90.00
#
_symmetry.space_group_name_H-M   'P 1'
#
loop_
_entity.id
_entity.type
_entity.pdbx_description
1 polymer ?
#
loop_
_entity_poly.entity_id
_entity_poly.type
_entity_poly.pdbx_seq_one_letter_code
_entity_poly.pdbx_strand_id
1 'polypeptide(L)'
;MKTKRHTVLDLFCGAGGLSLGFEKAGFQVIQAIDRFEPAIQTYRYNLGTHVESHDLSQPIKLQPATAIIGGPPCQGFSSAGLRQSKDYRNTLVGKFARFIADLRPCAFVFENVEGFLTAENGERVIELLDPLVEAGYRIHLRKINAANFGVPQHRKRVIAVGGLGWEPSFPEYTHTAYGAPGAHLASQILPPTPSILKALHTLPQADSRPPGAIQGHFSRQLSEIELQRSLALKPGQTMRDLPEELQHDSFRRRAFRRVRDGTPSEKRGGAPSGIKRLKPDDPSKAITGGMQGEFLHPYEHRPLTIRECARLQTFPDDFIFFGNSTDQMQLIGNAVPPLLAEHIAKNLLEDLDRFDGNDYEENTGEILSFVPTLSSGVSPALRHVIDLVKQRYFRQPIIERLMLWD
;
A
#
# COMPACT_ATOMS: atom_id res chain seq x y z
N MET A 1 -22.64 21.44 20.63
CA MET A 1 -21.19 21.31 20.84
C MET A 1 -20.51 21.18 19.47
N LYS A 2 -19.55 22.04 19.15
CA LYS A 2 -18.73 21.83 17.93
C LYS A 2 -17.88 20.59 18.17
N THR A 3 -18.13 19.49 17.47
CA THR A 3 -17.25 18.33 17.47
C THR A 3 -15.84 18.80 17.11
N LYS A 4 -14.88 18.56 17.99
CA LYS A 4 -13.47 18.90 17.78
C LYS A 4 -13.00 18.05 16.58
N ARG A 5 -12.73 18.67 15.44
CA ARG A 5 -12.18 17.93 14.28
C ARG A 5 -10.77 17.48 14.61
N HIS A 6 -10.51 16.19 14.51
CA HIS A 6 -9.17 15.64 14.62
C HIS A 6 -8.35 16.03 13.40
N THR A 7 -7.14 16.54 13.63
CA THR A 7 -6.22 17.03 12.59
C THR A 7 -5.17 15.99 12.23
N VAL A 8 -4.71 16.02 10.99
CA VAL A 8 -3.74 15.04 10.45
C VAL A 8 -2.62 15.73 9.69
N LEU A 9 -1.38 15.25 9.87
CA LEU A 9 -0.26 15.46 8.96
C LEU A 9 -0.09 14.24 8.07
N ASP A 10 0.04 14.42 6.75
CA ASP A 10 0.34 13.34 5.80
C ASP A 10 1.78 13.49 5.28
N LEU A 11 2.69 12.65 5.76
CA LEU A 11 4.09 12.65 5.37
C LEU A 11 4.34 11.61 4.28
N PHE A 12 5.01 12.02 3.19
CA PHE A 12 5.14 11.23 1.96
C PHE A 12 3.79 10.98 1.29
N CYS A 13 2.98 12.03 1.17
CA CYS A 13 1.56 11.95 0.82
C CYS A 13 1.27 11.42 -0.60
N GLY A 14 2.25 11.49 -1.52
CA GLY A 14 2.05 11.04 -2.90
C GLY A 14 0.86 11.73 -3.56
N ALA A 15 0.01 10.94 -4.23
CA ALA A 15 -1.24 11.44 -4.83
C ALA A 15 -2.33 11.79 -3.79
N GLY A 16 -2.10 11.53 -2.49
CA GLY A 16 -3.08 11.81 -1.44
C GLY A 16 -4.09 10.68 -1.17
N GLY A 17 -3.74 9.43 -1.48
CA GLY A 17 -4.66 8.30 -1.23
C GLY A 17 -4.98 8.10 0.25
N LEU A 18 -3.98 8.24 1.15
CA LEU A 18 -4.20 8.26 2.61
C LEU A 18 -5.04 9.46 3.02
N SER A 19 -4.63 10.67 2.66
CA SER A 19 -5.36 11.92 2.94
C SER A 19 -6.83 11.83 2.53
N LEU A 20 -7.12 11.38 1.31
CA LEU A 20 -8.49 11.25 0.81
C LEU A 20 -9.34 10.30 1.67
N GLY A 21 -8.77 9.18 2.11
CA GLY A 21 -9.47 8.25 3.00
C GLY A 21 -9.72 8.85 4.39
N PHE A 22 -8.74 9.56 4.94
CA PHE A 22 -8.86 10.23 6.23
C PHE A 22 -9.88 11.38 6.20
N GLU A 23 -9.89 12.20 5.16
CA GLU A 23 -10.89 13.26 4.97
C GLU A 23 -12.30 12.69 4.83
N LYS A 24 -12.48 11.59 4.08
CA LYS A 24 -13.77 10.89 3.97
C LYS A 24 -14.26 10.34 5.31
N ALA A 25 -13.36 9.97 6.20
CA ALA A 25 -13.69 9.51 7.54
C ALA A 25 -14.05 10.67 8.51
N GLY A 26 -13.71 11.93 8.17
CA GLY A 26 -14.04 13.10 9.00
C GLY A 26 -12.83 13.81 9.62
N PHE A 27 -11.60 13.34 9.39
CA PHE A 27 -10.39 14.06 9.77
C PHE A 27 -10.19 15.32 8.92
N GLN A 28 -9.40 16.25 9.43
CA GLN A 28 -8.93 17.41 8.69
C GLN A 28 -7.42 17.27 8.44
N VAL A 29 -7.01 17.11 7.19
CA VAL A 29 -5.59 17.18 6.83
C VAL A 29 -5.17 18.65 6.85
N ILE A 30 -4.18 19.00 7.67
CA ILE A 30 -3.73 20.39 7.86
C ILE A 30 -2.40 20.68 7.19
N GLN A 31 -1.60 19.65 6.92
CA GLN A 31 -0.34 19.73 6.17
C GLN A 31 -0.06 18.37 5.52
N ALA A 32 0.31 18.39 4.25
CA ALA A 32 0.74 17.22 3.50
C ALA A 32 2.08 17.51 2.82
N ILE A 33 2.98 16.53 2.75
CA ILE A 33 4.33 16.75 2.27
C ILE A 33 4.76 15.63 1.33
N ASP A 34 5.26 16.02 0.18
CA ASP A 34 5.95 15.13 -0.75
C ASP A 34 7.03 15.94 -1.50
N ARG A 35 7.94 15.27 -2.20
CA ARG A 35 8.96 15.92 -3.03
C ARG A 35 8.73 15.75 -4.53
N PHE A 36 7.81 14.89 -4.92
CA PHE A 36 7.55 14.58 -6.32
C PHE A 36 6.54 15.57 -6.91
N GLU A 37 6.99 16.44 -7.83
CA GLU A 37 6.17 17.53 -8.34
C GLU A 37 4.81 17.07 -8.94
N PRO A 38 4.71 15.97 -9.74
CA PRO A 38 3.41 15.46 -10.16
C PRO A 38 2.49 15.06 -9.02
N ALA A 39 3.04 14.61 -7.88
CA ALA A 39 2.27 14.31 -6.66
C ALA A 39 1.69 15.59 -6.06
N ILE A 40 2.52 16.63 -5.92
CA ILE A 40 2.11 17.94 -5.39
C ILE A 40 0.99 18.56 -6.23
N GLN A 41 1.12 18.55 -7.56
CA GLN A 41 0.09 19.07 -8.47
C GLN A 41 -1.21 18.26 -8.36
N THR A 42 -1.10 16.93 -8.33
CA THR A 42 -2.24 16.01 -8.16
C THR A 42 -2.94 16.27 -6.83
N TYR A 43 -2.20 16.33 -5.74
CA TYR A 43 -2.73 16.57 -4.42
C TYR A 43 -3.42 17.94 -4.32
N ARG A 44 -2.73 19.00 -4.76
CA ARG A 44 -3.22 20.38 -4.70
C ARG A 44 -4.53 20.56 -5.46
N TYR A 45 -4.67 19.93 -6.61
CA TYR A 45 -5.88 20.02 -7.42
C TYR A 45 -7.08 19.32 -6.75
N ASN A 46 -6.88 18.13 -6.18
CA ASN A 46 -7.98 17.29 -5.71
C ASN A 46 -8.32 17.50 -4.22
N LEU A 47 -7.33 17.83 -3.38
CA LEU A 47 -7.46 17.84 -1.92
C LEU A 47 -7.20 19.21 -1.29
N GLY A 48 -6.48 20.10 -1.97
CA GLY A 48 -6.29 21.47 -1.48
C GLY A 48 -4.83 21.92 -1.41
N THR A 49 -4.66 23.18 -0.99
CA THR A 49 -3.38 23.90 -1.07
C THR A 49 -2.46 23.67 0.14
N HIS A 50 -2.89 22.89 1.12
CA HIS A 50 -2.10 22.55 2.32
C HIS A 50 -0.99 21.52 2.06
N VAL A 51 -0.69 21.22 0.78
CA VAL A 51 0.43 20.39 0.37
C VAL A 51 1.68 21.21 0.08
N GLU A 52 2.81 20.77 0.61
CA GLU A 52 4.12 21.40 0.47
C GLU A 52 5.10 20.48 -0.28
N SER A 53 5.87 21.06 -1.20
CA SER A 53 6.99 20.37 -1.87
C SER A 53 8.22 20.44 -0.98
N HIS A 54 8.58 19.30 -0.35
CA HIS A 54 9.77 19.25 0.51
C HIS A 54 10.36 17.83 0.56
N ASP A 55 11.70 17.76 0.59
CA ASP A 55 12.40 16.50 0.85
C ASP A 55 12.51 16.26 2.36
N LEU A 56 11.71 15.32 2.87
CA LEU A 56 11.70 14.95 4.29
C LEU A 56 13.01 14.34 4.81
N SER A 57 14.04 14.19 3.95
CA SER A 57 15.40 13.96 4.39
C SER A 57 16.05 15.21 4.98
N GLN A 58 15.56 16.39 4.68
CA GLN A 58 16.02 17.68 5.15
C GLN A 58 15.22 18.17 6.35
N PRO A 59 15.75 19.10 7.16
CA PRO A 59 15.01 19.72 8.25
C PRO A 59 13.76 20.43 7.76
N ILE A 60 12.67 20.26 8.49
CA ILE A 60 11.38 20.90 8.20
C ILE A 60 10.65 21.22 9.51
N LYS A 61 9.85 22.30 9.48
CA LYS A 61 8.93 22.63 10.57
C LYS A 61 7.57 21.99 10.27
N LEU A 62 7.16 21.05 11.11
CA LEU A 62 5.86 20.41 11.06
C LEU A 62 4.87 21.04 12.03
N GLN A 63 3.59 21.07 11.67
CA GLN A 63 2.53 21.55 12.52
C GLN A 63 2.12 20.45 13.52
N PRO A 64 1.77 20.80 14.79
CA PRO A 64 1.16 19.84 15.68
C PRO A 64 -0.18 19.35 15.14
N ALA A 65 -0.44 18.05 15.23
CA ALA A 65 -1.67 17.41 14.77
C ALA A 65 -2.12 16.31 15.74
N THR A 66 -3.39 15.92 15.66
CA THR A 66 -3.91 14.80 16.44
C THR A 66 -3.26 13.47 16.00
N ALA A 67 -3.05 13.30 14.69
CA ALA A 67 -2.40 12.12 14.14
C ALA A 67 -1.39 12.48 13.05
N ILE A 68 -0.37 11.62 12.88
CA ILE A 68 0.55 11.64 11.75
C ILE A 68 0.34 10.37 10.95
N ILE A 69 0.15 10.51 9.64
CA ILE A 69 0.02 9.39 8.71
C ILE A 69 1.12 9.44 7.67
N GLY A 70 1.45 8.31 7.05
CA GLY A 70 2.38 8.32 5.93
C GLY A 70 2.90 6.95 5.50
N GLY A 71 3.44 6.95 4.27
CA GLY A 71 4.07 5.78 3.65
C GLY A 71 5.48 6.12 3.17
N PRO A 72 6.49 6.20 4.05
CA PRO A 72 7.85 6.53 3.64
C PRO A 72 8.39 5.48 2.68
N PRO A 73 9.10 5.89 1.60
CA PRO A 73 9.66 4.95 0.65
C PRO A 73 10.71 4.07 1.33
N CYS A 74 10.60 2.74 1.15
CA CYS A 74 11.60 1.79 1.57
C CYS A 74 12.76 1.84 0.56
N GLN A 75 13.72 2.73 0.76
CA GLN A 75 14.89 2.86 -0.11
C GLN A 75 15.82 1.65 0.09
N GLY A 76 15.84 0.75 -0.88
CA GLY A 76 16.65 -0.48 -0.87
C GLY A 76 16.21 -1.51 -1.90
N PHE A 77 15.02 -1.38 -2.44
CA PHE A 77 14.50 -2.27 -3.48
C PHE A 77 14.61 -1.74 -4.92
N SER A 78 15.14 -0.53 -5.15
CA SER A 78 15.55 -0.14 -6.50
C SER A 78 16.95 -0.69 -6.76
N SER A 79 17.06 -1.62 -7.67
CA SER A 79 18.28 -2.30 -8.13
C SER A 79 19.32 -1.39 -8.83
N ALA A 80 19.34 -0.08 -8.57
CA ALA A 80 20.15 0.90 -9.27
C ALA A 80 20.93 1.89 -8.39
N GLY A 81 21.02 1.70 -7.06
CA GLY A 81 21.74 2.62 -6.17
C GLY A 81 22.96 2.00 -5.51
N LEU A 82 24.13 2.62 -5.68
CA LEU A 82 25.37 2.31 -4.97
C LEU A 82 25.14 2.32 -3.45
N ARG A 83 25.44 1.19 -2.81
CA ARG A 83 25.47 1.01 -1.36
C ARG A 83 26.48 1.98 -0.76
N GLN A 84 26.04 3.11 -0.24
CA GLN A 84 26.86 3.95 0.64
C GLN A 84 26.41 3.81 2.09
N SER A 85 27.40 3.52 2.92
CA SER A 85 27.48 3.44 4.39
C SER A 85 26.16 3.43 5.18
N LYS A 86 25.97 2.34 5.87
CA LYS A 86 24.96 2.01 6.87
C LYS A 86 24.93 3.01 8.05
N ASP A 87 24.49 4.23 7.88
CA ASP A 87 23.99 4.97 9.03
C ASP A 87 22.50 4.68 9.18
N TYR A 88 22.21 3.74 10.08
CA TYR A 88 20.90 3.31 10.54
C TYR A 88 19.92 4.48 10.82
N ARG A 89 20.44 5.65 11.16
CA ARG A 89 19.66 6.84 11.54
C ARG A 89 19.23 7.72 10.37
N ASN A 90 19.60 7.40 9.14
CA ASN A 90 19.39 8.28 7.97
C ASN A 90 18.35 7.77 6.97
N THR A 91 17.64 6.67 7.22
CA THR A 91 16.58 6.22 6.33
C THR A 91 15.31 7.05 6.49
N LEU A 92 14.48 7.11 5.47
CA LEU A 92 13.22 7.85 5.54
C LEU A 92 12.21 7.20 6.48
N VAL A 93 12.31 5.89 6.72
CA VAL A 93 11.53 5.18 7.74
C VAL A 93 11.89 5.66 9.14
N GLY A 94 13.17 5.70 9.48
CA GLY A 94 13.63 6.21 10.78
C GLY A 94 13.34 7.69 10.98
N LYS A 95 13.37 8.50 9.91
CA LYS A 95 12.95 9.91 9.99
C LYS A 95 11.45 10.04 10.27
N PHE A 96 10.60 9.25 9.59
CA PHE A 96 9.19 9.19 9.88
C PHE A 96 8.91 8.86 11.35
N ALA A 97 9.56 7.81 11.87
CA ALA A 97 9.42 7.42 13.27
C ALA A 97 9.87 8.53 14.24
N ARG A 98 10.98 9.23 13.93
CA ARG A 98 11.45 10.36 14.75
C ARG A 98 10.50 11.55 14.71
N PHE A 99 9.94 11.93 13.55
CA PHE A 99 8.92 12.98 13.49
C PHE A 99 7.75 12.69 14.43
N ILE A 100 7.31 11.43 14.50
CA ILE A 100 6.25 11.02 15.42
C ILE A 100 6.73 11.08 16.86
N ALA A 101 7.91 10.56 17.17
CA ALA A 101 8.47 10.58 18.52
C ALA A 101 8.70 12.01 19.05
N ASP A 102 9.12 12.93 18.19
CA ASP A 102 9.40 14.33 18.55
C ASP A 102 8.11 15.16 18.69
N LEU A 103 7.16 15.00 17.76
CA LEU A 103 5.89 15.75 17.76
C LEU A 103 4.84 15.18 18.72
N ARG A 104 4.98 13.90 19.12
CA ARG A 104 4.10 13.20 20.07
C ARG A 104 2.60 13.36 19.75
N PRO A 105 2.13 13.10 18.50
CA PRO A 105 0.69 13.10 18.23
C PRO A 105 -0.02 12.00 19.05
N CYS A 106 -1.33 12.18 19.27
CA CYS A 106 -2.14 11.17 19.98
C CYS A 106 -2.09 9.80 19.31
N ALA A 107 -1.98 9.77 17.97
CA ALA A 107 -1.91 8.55 17.19
C ALA A 107 -1.04 8.69 15.94
N PHE A 108 -0.66 7.56 15.36
CA PHE A 108 -0.05 7.53 14.03
C PHE A 108 -0.55 6.34 13.20
N VAL A 109 -0.44 6.49 11.88
CA VAL A 109 -0.60 5.38 10.92
C VAL A 109 0.57 5.37 9.96
N PHE A 110 1.25 4.23 9.90
CA PHE A 110 2.33 3.96 8.96
C PHE A 110 1.88 2.93 7.93
N GLU A 111 2.19 3.15 6.66
CA GLU A 111 1.96 2.16 5.59
C GLU A 111 3.25 1.84 4.86
N ASN A 112 3.41 0.58 4.45
CA ASN A 112 4.50 0.17 3.57
C ASN A 112 4.17 -1.10 2.76
N VAL A 113 5.04 -1.42 1.81
CA VAL A 113 4.97 -2.67 1.04
C VAL A 113 5.36 -3.89 1.88
N GLU A 114 4.87 -5.09 1.48
CA GLU A 114 5.18 -6.36 2.16
C GLU A 114 6.68 -6.59 2.37
N GLY A 115 7.50 -6.20 1.39
CA GLY A 115 8.95 -6.36 1.45
C GLY A 115 9.65 -5.58 2.58
N PHE A 116 8.98 -4.57 3.15
CA PHE A 116 9.45 -3.83 4.32
C PHE A 116 9.78 -4.77 5.49
N LEU A 117 8.96 -5.80 5.73
CA LEU A 117 9.15 -6.71 6.85
C LEU A 117 10.50 -7.45 6.83
N THR A 118 10.99 -7.79 5.63
CA THR A 118 12.24 -8.56 5.49
C THR A 118 13.41 -7.71 4.97
N ALA A 119 13.19 -6.42 4.76
CA ALA A 119 14.21 -5.50 4.31
C ALA A 119 15.38 -5.47 5.30
N GLU A 120 16.59 -5.65 4.77
CA GLU A 120 17.84 -5.70 5.57
C GLU A 120 17.71 -6.61 6.81
N ASN A 121 17.17 -7.81 6.60
CA ASN A 121 16.95 -8.81 7.65
C ASN A 121 16.08 -8.34 8.83
N GLY A 122 15.15 -7.38 8.58
CA GLY A 122 14.24 -6.84 9.59
C GLY A 122 14.74 -5.55 10.27
N GLU A 123 15.95 -5.07 9.95
CA GLU A 123 16.48 -3.81 10.51
C GLU A 123 15.52 -2.63 10.30
N ARG A 124 14.79 -2.59 9.18
CA ARG A 124 13.79 -1.55 8.89
C ARG A 124 12.59 -1.58 9.83
N VAL A 125 12.20 -2.76 10.28
CA VAL A 125 11.13 -2.90 11.27
C VAL A 125 11.59 -2.34 12.61
N ILE A 126 12.81 -2.66 13.03
CA ILE A 126 13.39 -2.15 14.27
C ILE A 126 13.58 -0.62 14.21
N GLU A 127 14.05 -0.11 13.09
CA GLU A 127 14.22 1.33 12.85
C GLU A 127 12.90 2.12 12.98
N LEU A 128 11.77 1.52 12.56
CA LEU A 128 10.45 2.08 12.79
C LEU A 128 10.04 1.99 14.26
N LEU A 129 10.18 0.81 14.87
CA LEU A 129 9.55 0.51 16.14
C LEU A 129 10.29 1.09 17.36
N ASP A 130 11.64 1.09 17.35
CA ASP A 130 12.41 1.54 18.50
C ASP A 130 12.06 2.95 18.98
N PRO A 131 12.15 4.01 18.15
CA PRO A 131 11.88 5.36 18.62
C PRO A 131 10.41 5.54 19.03
N LEU A 132 9.48 4.78 18.45
CA LEU A 132 8.06 4.87 18.77
C LEU A 132 7.73 4.19 20.10
N VAL A 133 8.29 3.00 20.35
CA VAL A 133 8.14 2.30 21.64
C VAL A 133 8.81 3.10 22.76
N GLU A 134 10.02 3.64 22.52
CA GLU A 134 10.71 4.52 23.47
C GLU A 134 9.91 5.79 23.80
N ALA A 135 9.19 6.35 22.81
CA ALA A 135 8.32 7.50 23.01
C ALA A 135 7.00 7.18 23.73
N GLY A 136 6.69 5.91 24.01
CA GLY A 136 5.49 5.49 24.73
C GLY A 136 4.31 5.07 23.85
N TYR A 137 4.53 4.81 22.56
CA TYR A 137 3.44 4.33 21.67
C TYR A 137 3.14 2.85 21.88
N ARG A 138 1.85 2.52 21.94
CA ARG A 138 1.32 1.15 21.92
C ARG A 138 0.90 0.83 20.48
N ILE A 139 1.50 -0.22 19.87
CA ILE A 139 1.54 -0.37 18.41
C ILE A 139 1.00 -1.73 17.97
N HIS A 140 0.06 -1.72 17.02
CA HIS A 140 -0.26 -2.86 16.16
C HIS A 140 0.54 -2.75 14.86
N LEU A 141 1.30 -3.77 14.48
CA LEU A 141 1.93 -3.87 13.17
C LEU A 141 1.47 -5.15 12.49
N ARG A 142 0.68 -5.00 11.40
CA ARG A 142 0.07 -6.13 10.71
C ARG A 142 0.27 -6.07 9.21
N LYS A 143 0.44 -7.26 8.61
CA LYS A 143 0.36 -7.44 7.17
C LYS A 143 -1.08 -7.74 6.79
N ILE A 144 -1.62 -6.96 5.89
CA ILE A 144 -3.00 -7.07 5.41
C ILE A 144 -3.06 -7.25 3.89
N ASN A 145 -4.22 -7.68 3.39
CA ASN A 145 -4.55 -7.60 1.97
C ASN A 145 -5.71 -6.61 1.81
N ALA A 146 -5.52 -5.57 1.00
CA ALA A 146 -6.54 -4.54 0.76
C ALA A 146 -7.87 -5.13 0.23
N ALA A 147 -7.82 -6.27 -0.43
CA ALA A 147 -9.03 -7.00 -0.85
C ALA A 147 -9.97 -7.35 0.30
N ASN A 148 -9.43 -7.60 1.50
CA ASN A 148 -10.25 -7.87 2.69
C ASN A 148 -10.98 -6.62 3.24
N PHE A 149 -10.73 -5.45 2.64
CA PHE A 149 -11.39 -4.18 2.93
C PHE A 149 -12.23 -3.67 1.75
N GLY A 150 -12.59 -4.56 0.80
CA GLY A 150 -13.44 -4.22 -0.35
C GLY A 150 -12.71 -3.58 -1.53
N VAL A 151 -11.39 -3.40 -1.47
CA VAL A 151 -10.61 -2.93 -2.61
C VAL A 151 -10.57 -4.02 -3.69
N PRO A 152 -10.98 -3.76 -4.95
CA PRO A 152 -11.10 -4.78 -6.00
C PRO A 152 -9.73 -5.25 -6.52
N GLN A 153 -8.78 -5.51 -5.59
CA GLN A 153 -7.39 -5.78 -5.90
C GLN A 153 -6.70 -6.53 -4.76
N HIS A 154 -5.96 -7.58 -5.09
CA HIS A 154 -5.05 -8.26 -4.17
C HIS A 154 -3.78 -7.44 -3.95
N ARG A 155 -3.83 -6.55 -2.98
CA ARG A 155 -2.72 -5.64 -2.63
C ARG A 155 -2.30 -5.84 -1.18
N LYS A 156 -1.17 -6.51 -0.99
CA LYS A 156 -0.61 -6.75 0.35
C LYS A 156 0.14 -5.52 0.83
N ARG A 157 -0.13 -5.13 2.07
CA ARG A 157 0.51 -3.98 2.73
C ARG A 157 0.82 -4.28 4.18
N VAL A 158 1.81 -3.60 4.70
CA VAL A 158 2.12 -3.54 6.13
C VAL A 158 1.53 -2.25 6.66
N ILE A 159 0.70 -2.36 7.68
CA ILE A 159 0.09 -1.22 8.37
C ILE A 159 0.52 -1.27 9.83
N ALA A 160 1.04 -0.14 10.34
CA ALA A 160 1.16 0.06 11.76
C ALA A 160 0.19 1.16 12.22
N VAL A 161 -0.52 0.89 13.31
CA VAL A 161 -1.36 1.87 14.01
C VAL A 161 -0.87 1.95 15.43
N GLY A 162 -0.60 3.16 15.92
CA GLY A 162 -0.11 3.38 17.29
C GLY A 162 -0.84 4.52 17.99
N GLY A 163 -1.10 4.31 19.28
CA GLY A 163 -1.63 5.30 20.21
C GLY A 163 -0.60 5.67 21.27
N LEU A 164 -0.46 6.96 21.59
CA LEU A 164 0.48 7.45 22.59
C LEU A 164 -0.10 7.26 23.99
N GLY A 165 0.42 6.26 24.74
CA GLY A 165 -0.04 5.93 26.08
C GLY A 165 -1.41 5.28 26.16
N TRP A 166 -2.01 4.91 25.02
CA TRP A 166 -3.30 4.21 24.95
C TRP A 166 -3.32 3.16 23.85
N GLU A 167 -4.22 2.18 23.94
CA GLU A 167 -4.31 1.05 23.02
C GLU A 167 -5.28 1.35 21.87
N PRO A 168 -4.79 1.60 20.63
CA PRO A 168 -5.66 1.70 19.47
C PRO A 168 -6.18 0.33 19.07
N SER A 169 -7.39 0.27 18.53
CA SER A 169 -7.87 -0.94 17.87
C SER A 169 -7.27 -1.07 16.46
N PHE A 170 -7.38 -2.24 15.87
CA PHE A 170 -6.98 -2.46 14.47
C PHE A 170 -8.22 -2.80 13.65
N PRO A 171 -8.42 -2.17 12.46
CA PRO A 171 -9.66 -2.32 11.72
C PRO A 171 -9.94 -3.78 11.34
N GLU A 172 -11.19 -4.19 11.52
CA GLU A 172 -11.66 -5.51 11.15
C GLU A 172 -11.86 -5.66 9.64
N TYR A 173 -11.78 -6.89 9.15
CA TYR A 173 -12.06 -7.19 7.75
C TYR A 173 -13.54 -6.98 7.43
N THR A 174 -13.82 -6.35 6.30
CA THR A 174 -15.18 -6.07 5.82
C THR A 174 -15.60 -6.99 4.66
N HIS A 175 -14.62 -7.68 4.05
CA HIS A 175 -14.85 -8.56 2.89
C HIS A 175 -14.04 -9.84 2.99
N THR A 176 -14.59 -10.92 2.42
CA THR A 176 -13.89 -12.17 2.19
C THR A 176 -13.16 -12.11 0.85
N ALA A 177 -11.85 -12.34 0.87
CA ALA A 177 -11.03 -12.36 -0.35
C ALA A 177 -10.59 -13.78 -0.69
N TYR A 178 -10.69 -14.16 -1.97
CA TYR A 178 -10.25 -15.43 -2.51
C TYR A 178 -9.15 -15.24 -3.56
N GLY A 179 -8.42 -16.29 -3.86
CA GLY A 179 -7.54 -16.35 -5.03
C GLY A 179 -6.14 -15.78 -4.86
N ALA A 180 -5.75 -15.33 -3.66
CA ALA A 180 -4.37 -14.95 -3.40
C ALA A 180 -3.86 -15.46 -2.05
N PRO A 181 -2.59 -15.90 -1.95
CA PRO A 181 -1.98 -16.21 -0.66
C PRO A 181 -2.06 -15.03 0.30
N GLY A 182 -2.44 -15.27 1.55
CA GLY A 182 -2.59 -14.21 2.57
C GLY A 182 -3.88 -13.36 2.43
N ALA A 183 -4.80 -13.72 1.53
CA ALA A 183 -6.17 -13.28 1.59
C ALA A 183 -6.87 -14.04 2.72
N HIS A 184 -7.47 -13.31 3.65
CA HIS A 184 -8.16 -13.95 4.77
C HIS A 184 -9.53 -14.45 4.32
N LEU A 185 -9.84 -15.69 4.65
CA LEU A 185 -11.16 -16.30 4.46
C LEU A 185 -11.98 -16.10 5.74
N ALA A 186 -11.98 -14.87 6.26
CA ALA A 186 -12.61 -14.54 7.52
C ALA A 186 -14.09 -14.77 7.44
N SER A 187 -14.67 -15.73 7.85
CA SER A 187 -16.08 -16.12 7.92
C SER A 187 -16.86 -16.06 6.60
N GLN A 188 -17.73 -17.03 6.40
CA GLN A 188 -18.67 -17.08 5.25
C GLN A 188 -19.74 -15.96 5.30
N ILE A 189 -19.74 -15.11 6.31
CA ILE A 189 -20.74 -14.07 6.57
C ILE A 189 -20.37 -12.74 5.85
N LEU A 190 -19.09 -12.50 5.61
CA LEU A 190 -18.65 -11.27 4.94
C LEU A 190 -18.90 -11.34 3.42
N PRO A 191 -19.31 -10.21 2.81
CA PRO A 191 -19.47 -10.15 1.36
C PRO A 191 -18.14 -10.40 0.64
N PRO A 192 -18.16 -10.98 -0.57
CA PRO A 192 -16.96 -11.18 -1.36
C PRO A 192 -16.37 -9.83 -1.82
N THR A 193 -15.05 -9.76 -1.91
CA THR A 193 -14.33 -8.64 -2.52
C THR A 193 -14.86 -8.38 -3.94
N PRO A 194 -15.13 -7.11 -4.31
CA PRO A 194 -15.60 -6.79 -5.66
C PRO A 194 -14.63 -7.28 -6.75
N SER A 195 -15.17 -7.85 -7.81
CA SER A 195 -14.40 -8.26 -8.99
C SER A 195 -13.99 -7.07 -9.85
N ILE A 196 -13.07 -7.30 -10.79
CA ILE A 196 -12.68 -6.30 -11.80
C ILE A 196 -13.90 -5.82 -12.58
N LEU A 197 -14.73 -6.74 -13.04
CA LEU A 197 -15.92 -6.39 -13.81
C LEU A 197 -16.85 -5.47 -13.02
N LYS A 198 -17.10 -5.80 -11.74
CA LYS A 198 -17.93 -4.96 -10.87
C LYS A 198 -17.32 -3.57 -10.65
N ALA A 199 -16.00 -3.48 -10.54
CA ALA A 199 -15.32 -2.20 -10.36
C ALA A 199 -15.34 -1.32 -11.61
N LEU A 200 -15.34 -1.91 -12.81
CA LEU A 200 -15.21 -1.17 -14.07
C LEU A 200 -16.54 -0.98 -14.82
N HIS A 201 -17.63 -1.68 -14.47
CA HIS A 201 -18.86 -1.76 -15.26
C HIS A 201 -19.56 -0.43 -15.54
N THR A 202 -19.35 0.60 -14.73
CA THR A 202 -19.96 1.93 -14.90
C THR A 202 -19.07 2.92 -15.67
N LEU A 203 -17.85 2.51 -16.04
CA LEU A 203 -17.04 3.32 -16.95
C LEU A 203 -17.62 3.26 -18.36
N PRO A 204 -17.64 4.38 -19.11
CA PRO A 204 -17.98 4.35 -20.52
C PRO A 204 -16.96 3.50 -21.29
N GLN A 205 -17.24 3.23 -22.56
CA GLN A 205 -16.24 2.58 -23.41
C GLN A 205 -14.98 3.45 -23.49
N ALA A 206 -13.80 2.83 -23.32
CA ALA A 206 -12.53 3.53 -23.50
C ALA A 206 -12.45 4.14 -24.90
N ASP A 207 -11.70 5.23 -25.04
CA ASP A 207 -11.53 5.98 -26.29
C ASP A 207 -12.76 6.73 -26.81
N SER A 208 -13.94 6.57 -26.21
CA SER A 208 -15.03 7.52 -26.43
C SER A 208 -14.59 8.88 -25.84
N ARG A 209 -14.56 9.91 -26.71
CA ARG A 209 -14.20 11.28 -26.29
C ARG A 209 -15.41 12.22 -26.41
N PRO A 210 -16.51 11.93 -25.69
CA PRO A 210 -17.64 12.87 -25.66
C PRO A 210 -17.23 14.12 -24.85
N PRO A 211 -17.94 15.23 -24.95
CA PRO A 211 -17.83 16.34 -24.03
C PRO A 211 -17.99 15.83 -22.60
N GLY A 212 -17.00 16.08 -21.71
CA GLY A 212 -16.97 15.55 -20.35
C GLY A 212 -16.28 14.17 -20.21
N ALA A 213 -15.45 13.76 -21.18
CA ALA A 213 -14.69 12.52 -21.10
C ALA A 213 -13.87 12.42 -19.81
N ILE A 214 -13.90 11.25 -19.19
CA ILE A 214 -13.16 10.97 -17.95
C ILE A 214 -11.66 10.98 -18.24
N GLN A 215 -10.90 11.76 -17.49
CA GLN A 215 -9.46 11.88 -17.68
C GLN A 215 -8.76 10.52 -17.53
N GLY A 216 -7.84 10.24 -18.44
CA GLY A 216 -7.03 9.02 -18.42
C GLY A 216 -7.79 7.76 -18.87
N HIS A 217 -9.02 7.89 -19.39
CA HIS A 217 -9.82 6.77 -19.88
C HIS A 217 -9.72 6.60 -21.40
N PHE A 218 -8.49 6.50 -21.88
CA PHE A 218 -8.18 6.18 -23.27
C PHE A 218 -7.07 5.14 -23.35
N SER A 219 -7.16 4.27 -24.33
CA SER A 219 -6.19 3.22 -24.58
C SER A 219 -5.05 3.75 -25.46
N ARG A 220 -3.82 3.32 -25.19
CA ARG A 220 -2.75 3.51 -26.15
C ARG A 220 -2.91 2.55 -27.34
N GLN A 221 -2.48 2.99 -28.50
CA GLN A 221 -2.43 2.12 -29.66
C GLN A 221 -1.40 1.00 -29.44
N LEU A 222 -1.80 -0.25 -29.69
CA LEU A 222 -0.92 -1.40 -29.62
C LEU A 222 -0.10 -1.52 -30.92
N SER A 223 1.15 -1.95 -30.80
CA SER A 223 1.90 -2.47 -31.94
C SER A 223 1.31 -3.79 -32.42
N GLU A 224 1.64 -4.20 -33.64
CA GLU A 224 1.13 -5.43 -34.22
C GLU A 224 1.41 -6.66 -33.34
N ILE A 225 2.62 -6.79 -32.85
CA ILE A 225 3.01 -7.91 -31.95
C ILE A 225 2.27 -7.86 -30.60
N GLU A 226 2.01 -6.68 -30.06
CA GLU A 226 1.22 -6.55 -28.82
C GLU A 226 -0.25 -6.93 -29.06
N LEU A 227 -0.79 -6.56 -30.21
CA LEU A 227 -2.15 -6.95 -30.60
C LEU A 227 -2.26 -8.46 -30.75
N GLN A 228 -1.32 -9.11 -31.45
CA GLN A 228 -1.26 -10.56 -31.61
C GLN A 228 -1.18 -11.27 -30.23
N ARG A 229 -0.33 -10.79 -29.32
CA ARG A 229 -0.26 -11.28 -27.93
C ARG A 229 -1.59 -11.13 -27.20
N SER A 230 -2.23 -9.99 -27.37
CA SER A 230 -3.53 -9.73 -26.77
C SER A 230 -4.61 -10.67 -27.31
N LEU A 231 -4.67 -10.88 -28.61
CA LEU A 231 -5.62 -11.80 -29.26
C LEU A 231 -5.42 -13.27 -28.80
N ALA A 232 -4.18 -13.67 -28.59
CA ALA A 232 -3.85 -15.06 -28.21
C ALA A 232 -4.13 -15.39 -26.73
N LEU A 233 -4.25 -14.39 -25.84
CA LEU A 233 -4.48 -14.61 -24.42
C LEU A 233 -5.97 -14.65 -24.08
N LYS A 234 -6.41 -15.68 -23.36
CA LYS A 234 -7.73 -15.78 -22.73
C LYS A 234 -7.73 -15.17 -21.33
N PRO A 235 -8.90 -14.81 -20.74
CA PRO A 235 -9.00 -14.34 -19.36
C PRO A 235 -8.26 -15.27 -18.39
N GLY A 236 -7.40 -14.68 -17.54
CA GLY A 236 -6.56 -15.39 -16.57
C GLY A 236 -5.23 -15.89 -17.10
N GLN A 237 -4.99 -15.89 -18.41
CA GLN A 237 -3.73 -16.30 -19.01
C GLN A 237 -2.66 -15.21 -18.94
N THR A 238 -1.42 -15.63 -19.05
CA THR A 238 -0.22 -14.80 -18.88
C THR A 238 0.75 -15.03 -20.03
N MET A 239 1.84 -14.28 -20.10
CA MET A 239 2.92 -14.47 -21.06
C MET A 239 3.39 -15.94 -21.18
N ARG A 240 3.26 -16.76 -20.14
CA ARG A 240 3.66 -18.18 -20.13
C ARG A 240 2.78 -19.05 -21.01
N ASP A 241 1.53 -18.64 -21.18
CA ASP A 241 0.51 -19.38 -21.92
C ASP A 241 0.55 -19.06 -23.42
N LEU A 242 1.38 -18.09 -23.83
CA LEU A 242 1.59 -17.74 -25.23
C LEU A 242 2.52 -18.73 -25.90
N PRO A 243 2.31 -19.00 -27.22
CA PRO A 243 3.29 -19.65 -28.06
C PRO A 243 4.68 -18.97 -27.95
N GLU A 244 5.74 -19.76 -28.12
CA GLU A 244 7.11 -19.30 -27.87
C GLU A 244 7.50 -18.08 -28.72
N GLU A 245 7.04 -18.05 -29.97
CA GLU A 245 7.25 -16.97 -30.94
C GLU A 245 6.60 -15.63 -30.51
N LEU A 246 5.54 -15.69 -29.71
CA LEU A 246 4.85 -14.52 -29.16
C LEU A 246 5.41 -14.09 -27.79
N GLN A 247 6.22 -14.93 -27.14
CA GLN A 247 6.81 -14.56 -25.86
C GLN A 247 7.91 -13.50 -26.05
N HIS A 248 8.04 -12.58 -25.10
CA HIS A 248 9.08 -11.57 -25.14
C HIS A 248 10.46 -12.17 -24.80
N ASP A 249 11.49 -11.81 -25.51
CA ASP A 249 12.85 -12.33 -25.29
C ASP A 249 13.36 -12.14 -23.85
N SER A 250 13.05 -11.01 -23.23
CA SER A 250 13.44 -10.78 -21.84
C SER A 250 12.71 -11.71 -20.87
N PHE A 251 11.49 -12.14 -21.20
CA PHE A 251 10.72 -13.11 -20.42
C PHE A 251 11.38 -14.49 -20.52
N ARG A 252 11.67 -14.96 -21.75
CA ARG A 252 12.36 -16.23 -22.02
C ARG A 252 13.72 -16.28 -21.32
N ARG A 253 14.57 -15.28 -21.50
CA ARG A 253 15.89 -15.19 -20.87
C ARG A 253 15.82 -15.24 -19.33
N ARG A 254 14.84 -14.61 -18.71
CA ARG A 254 14.66 -14.63 -17.25
C ARG A 254 14.11 -15.95 -16.74
N ALA A 255 13.20 -16.58 -17.47
CA ALA A 255 12.68 -17.90 -17.13
C ALA A 255 13.77 -18.97 -17.18
N PHE A 256 14.62 -18.97 -18.21
CA PHE A 256 15.76 -19.88 -18.33
C PHE A 256 16.82 -19.66 -17.25
N ARG A 257 17.12 -18.41 -16.89
CA ARG A 257 18.07 -18.10 -15.82
C ARG A 257 17.65 -18.68 -14.46
N ARG A 258 16.38 -18.76 -14.18
CA ARG A 258 15.85 -19.32 -12.93
C ARG A 258 15.97 -20.82 -12.82
N VAL A 259 15.80 -21.51 -13.92
CA VAL A 259 15.90 -22.98 -13.99
C VAL A 259 17.35 -23.44 -14.02
N ARG A 260 18.25 -22.65 -14.63
CA ARG A 260 19.61 -23.05 -14.90
C ARG A 260 20.63 -22.86 -13.79
N ASP A 261 20.44 -21.89 -12.90
CA ASP A 261 21.40 -21.55 -11.85
C ASP A 261 20.95 -21.86 -10.42
N GLY A 262 19.81 -22.57 -10.28
CA GLY A 262 19.33 -23.09 -8.99
C GLY A 262 19.12 -22.03 -7.89
N THR A 263 19.17 -20.74 -8.23
CA THR A 263 18.98 -19.68 -7.25
C THR A 263 17.49 -19.55 -6.90
N PRO A 264 17.13 -19.56 -5.59
CA PRO A 264 15.75 -19.37 -5.16
C PRO A 264 15.15 -18.09 -5.72
N SER A 265 13.89 -18.14 -6.18
CA SER A 265 13.17 -17.00 -6.75
C SER A 265 13.11 -15.79 -5.83
N GLU A 266 13.24 -16.01 -4.53
CA GLU A 266 13.24 -14.99 -3.47
C GLU A 266 14.47 -14.06 -3.52
N LYS A 267 15.60 -14.51 -4.01
CA LYS A 267 16.83 -13.72 -4.12
C LYS A 267 16.86 -12.76 -5.32
N ARG A 268 15.93 -12.84 -6.25
CA ARG A 268 16.00 -12.14 -7.54
C ARG A 268 14.87 -11.13 -7.82
N GLY A 269 14.13 -10.71 -6.83
CA GLY A 269 12.97 -9.83 -7.05
C GLY A 269 11.99 -10.44 -8.07
N GLY A 270 10.81 -10.83 -7.67
CA GLY A 270 9.64 -11.28 -8.40
C GLY A 270 9.79 -12.12 -9.68
N ALA A 271 8.77 -12.86 -10.02
CA ALA A 271 8.67 -13.52 -11.32
C ALA A 271 8.76 -12.49 -12.46
N PRO A 272 9.38 -12.81 -13.61
CA PRO A 272 9.33 -11.89 -14.73
C PRO A 272 7.88 -11.54 -14.99
N SER A 273 7.56 -10.26 -14.84
CA SER A 273 6.28 -9.74 -15.21
C SER A 273 6.18 -9.80 -16.73
N GLY A 274 5.08 -10.23 -17.22
CA GLY A 274 4.75 -10.23 -18.62
C GLY A 274 3.30 -9.87 -18.76
N ILE A 275 2.83 -9.67 -19.98
CA ILE A 275 1.43 -9.40 -20.26
C ILE A 275 0.55 -10.47 -19.60
N LYS A 276 -0.50 -10.00 -18.92
CA LYS A 276 -1.51 -10.84 -18.25
C LYS A 276 -2.88 -10.35 -18.63
N ARG A 277 -3.74 -11.23 -19.12
CA ARG A 277 -5.15 -10.89 -19.24
C ARG A 277 -5.85 -11.15 -17.92
N LEU A 278 -6.46 -10.13 -17.38
CA LEU A 278 -7.15 -10.22 -16.09
C LEU A 278 -8.40 -11.09 -16.21
N LYS A 279 -8.82 -11.69 -15.08
CA LYS A 279 -10.09 -12.42 -14.98
C LYS A 279 -11.19 -11.46 -14.58
N PRO A 280 -12.35 -11.48 -15.26
CA PRO A 280 -13.45 -10.54 -14.98
C PRO A 280 -14.03 -10.70 -13.57
N ASP A 281 -14.15 -11.95 -13.10
CA ASP A 281 -14.85 -12.31 -11.86
C ASP A 281 -13.96 -12.32 -10.62
N ASP A 282 -12.64 -12.15 -10.80
CA ASP A 282 -11.68 -12.07 -9.70
C ASP A 282 -11.32 -10.59 -9.38
N PRO A 283 -10.89 -10.30 -8.14
CA PRO A 283 -10.15 -9.05 -7.87
C PRO A 283 -8.87 -8.98 -8.71
N SER A 284 -8.44 -7.79 -9.06
CA SER A 284 -7.23 -7.62 -9.87
C SER A 284 -5.96 -8.02 -9.08
N LYS A 285 -4.87 -8.23 -9.81
CA LYS A 285 -3.53 -8.23 -9.21
C LYS A 285 -3.17 -6.81 -8.76
N ALA A 286 -2.17 -6.69 -7.87
CA ALA A 286 -1.75 -5.38 -7.39
C ALA A 286 -1.34 -4.45 -8.54
N ILE A 287 -1.97 -3.29 -8.61
CA ILE A 287 -1.56 -2.20 -9.51
C ILE A 287 -0.27 -1.59 -8.95
N THR A 288 0.77 -1.50 -9.77
CA THR A 288 2.08 -0.92 -9.42
C THR A 288 2.51 0.11 -10.43
N GLY A 289 3.38 1.06 -10.05
CA GLY A 289 3.82 2.15 -10.91
C GLY A 289 4.58 1.73 -12.17
N GLY A 290 5.19 0.54 -12.18
CA GLY A 290 5.93 0.01 -13.34
C GLY A 290 5.09 -0.80 -14.33
N MET A 291 3.78 -0.84 -14.21
CA MET A 291 2.91 -1.80 -14.91
C MET A 291 2.25 -1.27 -16.18
N GLN A 292 2.74 -0.20 -16.77
CA GLN A 292 2.17 0.35 -18.00
C GLN A 292 2.15 -0.71 -19.12
N GLY A 293 0.94 -1.18 -19.49
CA GLY A 293 0.72 -2.19 -20.51
C GLY A 293 0.89 -3.66 -20.05
N GLU A 294 1.14 -3.95 -18.78
CA GLU A 294 1.28 -5.33 -18.28
C GLU A 294 -0.09 -6.03 -18.14
N PHE A 295 -1.12 -5.30 -17.72
CA PHE A 295 -2.46 -5.86 -17.56
C PHE A 295 -3.36 -5.54 -18.75
N LEU A 296 -3.87 -6.60 -19.38
CA LEU A 296 -4.89 -6.51 -20.41
C LEU A 296 -6.28 -6.52 -19.79
N HIS A 297 -7.16 -5.71 -20.38
CA HIS A 297 -8.59 -5.74 -20.05
C HIS A 297 -9.16 -7.16 -20.21
N PRO A 298 -10.10 -7.61 -19.33
CA PRO A 298 -10.62 -8.97 -19.39
C PRO A 298 -11.15 -9.42 -20.75
N TYR A 299 -11.85 -8.53 -21.45
CA TYR A 299 -12.55 -8.83 -22.70
C TYR A 299 -12.01 -8.08 -23.91
N GLU A 300 -11.50 -6.87 -23.73
CA GLU A 300 -11.00 -6.05 -24.81
C GLU A 300 -9.52 -6.32 -25.12
N HIS A 301 -9.14 -6.14 -26.39
CA HIS A 301 -7.75 -6.38 -26.83
C HIS A 301 -6.89 -5.12 -26.63
N ARG A 302 -6.82 -4.66 -25.39
CA ARG A 302 -6.05 -3.50 -24.97
C ARG A 302 -5.55 -3.62 -23.53
N PRO A 303 -4.54 -2.85 -23.14
CA PRO A 303 -4.19 -2.67 -21.74
C PRO A 303 -5.32 -1.99 -20.96
N LEU A 304 -5.27 -2.09 -19.63
CA LEU A 304 -6.06 -1.22 -18.77
C LEU A 304 -5.66 0.25 -19.01
N THR A 305 -6.66 1.11 -19.01
CA THR A 305 -6.45 2.56 -19.04
C THR A 305 -5.96 3.06 -17.66
N ILE A 306 -5.39 4.26 -17.62
CA ILE A 306 -4.99 4.91 -16.36
C ILE A 306 -6.20 5.04 -15.42
N ARG A 307 -7.36 5.39 -15.94
CA ARG A 307 -8.60 5.51 -15.15
C ARG A 307 -9.08 4.17 -14.59
N GLU A 308 -9.00 3.10 -15.36
CA GLU A 308 -9.32 1.76 -14.89
C GLU A 308 -8.37 1.34 -13.75
N CYS A 309 -7.07 1.63 -13.87
CA CYS A 309 -6.11 1.41 -12.80
C CYS A 309 -6.44 2.24 -11.54
N ALA A 310 -6.83 3.50 -11.72
CA ALA A 310 -7.23 4.38 -10.61
C ALA A 310 -8.51 3.86 -9.91
N ARG A 311 -9.49 3.36 -10.64
CA ARG A 311 -10.69 2.73 -10.07
C ARG A 311 -10.37 1.46 -9.30
N LEU A 312 -9.49 0.61 -9.81
CA LEU A 312 -9.03 -0.57 -9.09
C LEU A 312 -8.26 -0.22 -7.82
N GLN A 313 -7.71 0.99 -7.75
CA GLN A 313 -7.13 1.58 -6.53
C GLN A 313 -8.17 2.35 -5.70
N THR A 314 -9.43 2.36 -6.10
CA THR A 314 -10.55 3.04 -5.42
C THR A 314 -10.49 4.56 -5.40
N PHE A 315 -9.76 5.19 -6.31
CA PHE A 315 -9.88 6.63 -6.55
C PHE A 315 -11.20 6.94 -7.28
N PRO A 316 -11.86 8.06 -6.94
CA PRO A 316 -13.06 8.52 -7.66
C PRO A 316 -12.73 8.93 -9.11
N ASP A 317 -13.74 8.95 -9.98
CA ASP A 317 -13.53 9.21 -11.41
C ASP A 317 -13.17 10.66 -11.74
N ASP A 318 -13.56 11.57 -10.90
CA ASP A 318 -13.23 13.00 -10.96
C ASP A 318 -11.84 13.33 -10.38
N PHE A 319 -11.17 12.34 -9.78
CA PHE A 319 -9.82 12.54 -9.24
C PHE A 319 -8.80 12.64 -10.38
N ILE A 320 -8.15 13.80 -10.52
CA ILE A 320 -7.25 14.14 -11.61
C ILE A 320 -5.80 13.85 -11.24
N PHE A 321 -5.10 13.08 -12.08
CA PHE A 321 -3.67 12.81 -11.93
C PHE A 321 -2.85 13.67 -12.89
N PHE A 322 -1.82 14.33 -12.39
CA PHE A 322 -0.92 15.18 -13.16
C PHE A 322 0.37 14.43 -13.57
N GLY A 323 1.11 15.01 -14.52
CA GLY A 323 2.30 14.42 -15.10
C GLY A 323 2.02 13.61 -16.38
N ASN A 324 3.07 13.02 -16.94
CA ASN A 324 2.96 12.11 -18.08
C ASN A 324 2.35 10.75 -17.64
N SER A 325 2.08 9.86 -18.59
CA SER A 325 1.45 8.57 -18.31
C SER A 325 2.24 7.73 -17.29
N THR A 326 3.57 7.80 -17.31
CA THR A 326 4.44 7.07 -16.36
C THR A 326 4.30 7.66 -14.96
N ASP A 327 4.28 9.00 -14.84
CA ASP A 327 4.07 9.69 -13.58
C ASP A 327 2.71 9.35 -12.98
N GLN A 328 1.64 9.40 -13.80
CA GLN A 328 0.28 9.05 -13.38
C GLN A 328 0.19 7.60 -12.90
N MET A 329 0.78 6.65 -13.62
CA MET A 329 0.83 5.24 -13.20
C MET A 329 1.66 5.04 -11.93
N GLN A 330 2.75 5.80 -11.76
CA GLN A 330 3.54 5.78 -10.54
C GLN A 330 2.73 6.29 -9.34
N LEU A 331 2.01 7.40 -9.50
CA LEU A 331 1.14 7.97 -8.48
C LEU A 331 0.05 6.98 -8.06
N ILE A 332 -0.65 6.37 -9.03
CA ILE A 332 -1.69 5.38 -8.78
C ILE A 332 -1.10 4.12 -8.13
N GLY A 333 -0.01 3.60 -8.67
CA GLY A 333 0.59 2.35 -8.22
C GLY A 333 1.22 2.43 -6.82
N ASN A 334 1.75 3.59 -6.44
CA ASN A 334 2.34 3.81 -5.11
C ASN A 334 1.30 4.17 -4.05
N ALA A 335 0.14 4.67 -4.46
CA ALA A 335 -0.88 5.11 -3.52
C ALA A 335 -1.40 3.99 -2.61
N VAL A 336 -1.75 4.37 -1.38
CA VAL A 336 -2.67 3.59 -0.55
C VAL A 336 -4.07 3.73 -1.13
N PRO A 337 -4.82 2.64 -1.36
CA PRO A 337 -6.19 2.75 -1.82
C PRO A 337 -7.05 3.60 -0.87
N PRO A 338 -7.72 4.66 -1.35
CA PRO A 338 -8.54 5.53 -0.49
C PRO A 338 -9.58 4.78 0.35
N LEU A 339 -10.18 3.72 -0.19
CA LEU A 339 -11.13 2.90 0.57
C LEU A 339 -10.47 2.18 1.76
N LEU A 340 -9.25 1.64 1.57
CA LEU A 340 -8.50 1.05 2.69
C LEU A 340 -8.14 2.12 3.74
N ALA A 341 -7.69 3.28 3.29
CA ALA A 341 -7.36 4.40 4.16
C ALA A 341 -8.60 4.88 4.95
N GLU A 342 -9.77 4.92 4.32
CA GLU A 342 -11.04 5.27 4.95
C GLU A 342 -11.42 4.30 6.07
N HIS A 343 -11.26 2.98 5.85
CA HIS A 343 -11.50 1.98 6.90
C HIS A 343 -10.57 2.13 8.10
N ILE A 344 -9.28 2.35 7.85
CA ILE A 344 -8.30 2.60 8.91
C ILE A 344 -8.65 3.88 9.66
N ALA A 345 -9.00 4.95 8.94
CA ALA A 345 -9.32 6.24 9.52
C ALA A 345 -10.60 6.21 10.35
N LYS A 346 -11.67 5.56 9.89
CA LYS A 346 -12.93 5.41 10.66
C LYS A 346 -12.68 4.70 11.98
N ASN A 347 -11.94 3.60 11.95
CA ASN A 347 -11.57 2.86 13.15
C ASN A 347 -10.77 3.74 14.12
N LEU A 348 -9.77 4.47 13.62
CA LEU A 348 -8.97 5.38 14.44
C LEU A 348 -9.79 6.56 14.99
N LEU A 349 -10.74 7.10 14.22
CA LEU A 349 -11.61 8.17 14.65
C LEU A 349 -12.51 7.73 15.82
N GLU A 350 -13.11 6.54 15.71
CA GLU A 350 -13.92 5.95 16.78
C GLU A 350 -13.11 5.76 18.08
N ASP A 351 -11.86 5.33 17.96
CA ASP A 351 -10.97 5.16 19.11
C ASP A 351 -10.61 6.52 19.73
N LEU A 352 -10.25 7.53 18.92
CA LEU A 352 -9.92 8.87 19.38
C LEU A 352 -11.12 9.59 20.04
N ASP A 353 -12.34 9.33 19.55
CA ASP A 353 -13.56 9.90 20.13
C ASP A 353 -13.92 9.24 21.48
N ARG A 354 -13.52 7.98 21.70
CA ARG A 354 -13.68 7.27 22.99
C ARG A 354 -12.58 7.61 23.99
N PHE A 355 -11.40 7.97 23.48
CA PHE A 355 -10.25 8.29 24.34
C PHE A 355 -10.45 9.62 25.06
N ASP A 356 -10.73 9.58 26.35
CA ASP A 356 -10.98 10.75 27.21
C ASP A 356 -9.73 11.29 27.93
N GLY A 357 -8.57 10.64 27.69
CA GLY A 357 -7.29 10.97 28.33
C GLY A 357 -7.09 10.36 29.74
N ASN A 358 -8.11 9.70 30.31
CA ASN A 358 -7.99 9.07 31.62
C ASN A 358 -7.25 7.74 31.57
N ASP A 359 -7.27 7.08 30.40
CA ASP A 359 -6.57 5.81 30.13
C ASP A 359 -5.11 6.03 29.68
N TYR A 360 -4.57 7.24 29.88
CA TYR A 360 -3.20 7.56 29.51
C TYR A 360 -2.21 6.93 30.52
N GLU A 361 -1.47 5.92 30.06
CA GLU A 361 -0.36 5.32 30.81
C GLU A 361 0.97 5.93 30.38
N GLU A 362 1.56 6.73 31.24
CA GLU A 362 2.85 7.36 30.97
C GLU A 362 3.97 6.30 30.91
N ASN A 363 4.76 6.32 29.82
CA ASN A 363 5.93 5.47 29.59
C ASN A 363 5.72 3.95 29.35
N THR A 364 4.56 3.54 28.84
CA THR A 364 4.29 2.12 28.53
C THR A 364 4.25 1.84 27.02
N GLY A 365 5.30 2.22 26.29
CA GLY A 365 5.40 1.84 24.88
C GLY A 365 5.56 0.33 24.72
N GLU A 366 4.72 -0.28 23.89
CA GLU A 366 4.75 -1.72 23.65
C GLU A 366 4.23 -2.10 22.24
N ILE A 367 4.56 -3.31 21.82
CA ILE A 367 4.00 -3.92 20.61
C ILE A 367 2.81 -4.78 21.01
N LEU A 368 1.60 -4.29 20.72
CA LEU A 368 0.33 -4.98 21.00
C LEU A 368 0.14 -6.21 20.11
N SER A 369 0.48 -6.09 18.82
CA SER A 369 0.51 -7.21 17.91
C SER A 369 1.54 -7.04 16.82
N PHE A 370 2.18 -8.16 16.46
CA PHE A 370 3.04 -8.27 15.29
C PHE A 370 2.57 -9.46 14.46
N VAL A 371 1.78 -9.18 13.41
CA VAL A 371 1.19 -10.21 12.55
C VAL A 371 1.72 -10.08 11.12
N PRO A 372 2.86 -10.73 10.81
CA PRO A 372 3.48 -10.63 9.50
C PRO A 372 2.76 -11.42 8.40
N THR A 373 1.95 -12.41 8.77
CA THR A 373 1.14 -13.21 7.83
C THR A 373 0.07 -14.00 8.59
N LEU A 374 -1.09 -14.19 7.95
CA LEU A 374 -2.16 -15.08 8.43
C LEU A 374 -2.14 -16.43 7.70
N SER A 375 -1.27 -16.62 6.69
CA SER A 375 -1.19 -17.86 5.92
C SER A 375 -0.14 -18.81 6.49
N SER A 376 -0.41 -20.12 6.40
CA SER A 376 0.57 -21.18 6.64
C SER A 376 1.78 -21.01 5.71
N GLY A 377 2.98 -21.11 6.23
CA GLY A 377 4.22 -21.05 5.45
C GLY A 377 4.93 -19.69 5.54
N VAL A 378 5.46 -19.40 6.71
CA VAL A 378 6.34 -18.24 6.92
C VAL A 378 7.69 -18.53 6.29
N SER A 379 8.17 -17.63 5.40
CA SER A 379 9.52 -17.77 4.81
C SER A 379 10.60 -17.73 5.89
N PRO A 380 11.78 -18.33 5.67
CA PRO A 380 12.89 -18.27 6.63
C PRO A 380 13.28 -16.83 7.03
N ALA A 381 13.30 -15.91 6.04
CA ALA A 381 13.59 -14.50 6.29
C ALA A 381 12.53 -13.85 7.21
N LEU A 382 11.25 -14.13 6.98
CA LEU A 382 10.18 -13.58 7.81
C LEU A 382 10.17 -14.22 9.21
N ARG A 383 10.51 -15.49 9.32
CA ARG A 383 10.68 -16.16 10.63
C ARG A 383 11.76 -15.49 11.46
N HIS A 384 12.91 -15.21 10.83
CA HIS A 384 13.99 -14.47 11.49
C HIS A 384 13.51 -13.11 12.05
N VAL A 385 12.72 -12.37 11.29
CA VAL A 385 12.18 -11.07 11.74
C VAL A 385 11.17 -11.23 12.89
N ILE A 386 10.34 -12.27 12.85
CA ILE A 386 9.42 -12.59 13.95
C ILE A 386 10.22 -12.84 15.23
N ASP A 387 11.29 -13.64 15.16
CA ASP A 387 12.12 -13.96 16.31
C ASP A 387 12.85 -12.71 16.82
N LEU A 388 13.36 -11.87 15.91
CA LEU A 388 14.00 -10.59 16.27
C LEU A 388 13.04 -9.66 17.03
N VAL A 389 11.81 -9.48 16.52
CA VAL A 389 10.78 -8.65 17.16
C VAL A 389 10.36 -9.23 18.51
N LYS A 390 10.18 -10.57 18.59
CA LYS A 390 9.85 -11.24 19.85
C LYS A 390 10.92 -11.03 20.90
N GLN A 391 12.18 -11.26 20.56
CA GLN A 391 13.30 -11.10 21.50
C GLN A 391 13.43 -9.67 22.01
N ARG A 392 13.14 -8.67 21.17
CA ARG A 392 13.33 -7.27 21.50
C ARG A 392 12.19 -6.67 22.32
N TYR A 393 10.94 -6.98 21.98
CA TYR A 393 9.77 -6.28 22.52
C TYR A 393 8.87 -7.14 23.40
N PHE A 394 8.94 -8.47 23.30
CA PHE A 394 8.10 -9.37 24.10
C PHE A 394 8.95 -10.05 25.19
N ARG A 395 8.99 -9.47 26.40
CA ARG A 395 9.80 -9.96 27.53
C ARG A 395 9.27 -11.22 28.22
N GLN A 396 8.08 -11.71 27.87
CA GLN A 396 7.52 -12.99 28.34
C GLN A 396 6.95 -13.79 27.17
N PRO A 397 6.89 -15.14 27.25
CA PRO A 397 6.35 -15.96 26.18
C PRO A 397 4.84 -15.69 26.03
N ILE A 398 4.50 -14.84 25.06
CA ILE A 398 3.11 -14.65 24.61
C ILE A 398 2.76 -15.87 23.75
N ILE A 399 2.64 -17.04 24.37
CA ILE A 399 2.16 -18.26 23.72
C ILE A 399 0.64 -18.18 23.52
N GLU A 400 -0.09 -17.40 24.32
CA GLU A 400 -1.56 -17.38 24.28
C GLU A 400 -2.19 -16.26 23.47
N ARG A 401 -1.56 -15.11 23.24
CA ARG A 401 -2.18 -14.01 22.47
C ARG A 401 -2.01 -14.10 20.95
N LEU A 402 -1.06 -14.93 20.48
CA LEU A 402 -0.86 -15.16 19.04
C LEU A 402 -1.76 -16.28 18.46
N MET A 403 -2.47 -17.02 19.31
CA MET A 403 -3.27 -18.21 18.96
C MET A 403 -4.78 -18.01 19.11
N LEU A 404 -5.26 -16.80 19.40
CA LEU A 404 -6.69 -16.54 19.64
C LEU A 404 -7.48 -16.18 18.37
N TRP A 405 -6.96 -16.53 17.19
CA TRP A 405 -7.70 -16.36 15.93
C TRP A 405 -7.49 -17.59 15.04
N ASP A 406 -7.97 -18.74 15.49
CA ASP A 406 -8.32 -19.87 14.61
C ASP A 406 -9.63 -19.59 13.85
#